data_dbfc63106e9ae1a42454c1650dcbcd70
#
_entry.id   dbfc63106e9ae1a42454c1650dcbcd70
#
_cell.length_a   1.000
_cell.length_b   1.000
_cell.length_c   1.000
_cell.angle_alpha   90.00
_cell.angle_beta   90.00
_cell.angle_gamma   90.00
#
_symmetry.space_group_name_H-M   'P 1'
#
loop_
_entity.id
_entity.type
_entity.pdbx_description
1 polymer ?
#
loop_
_entity_poly.entity_id
_entity_poly.type
_entity_poly.pdbx_seq_one_letter_code
_entity_poly.pdbx_strand_id
1 'polypeptide(L)'
;MKNKFSNPLAEFPREVGVLVFASFFVAVGFGIISPTLPLFARSFGVNHAQVGAILATFAFARFATGLISGKLVDHFGERLVYSFGIGFVSLTSFAAGLAQNYEQLLVFRAVGGFGSSMFSVAAGSILLRAVDDDHRARAQSLYNGSFLVGMMAGPVVGGALSGFSLRAPMIIYGFLLIIASLSGAFLLRNSALAAKPTAKQERETITLRSALALKPYRIALFISFCTAWVLFGMSRSILPLFMVEEIKVSPSFMGLGFTITTIVNGLLLLKAGKLSDINGRRYSAVIGTSFLTLFILAMALTTEPWMFIAAIVIVGFGGAFLSTTPSAIVGDVLEGKGGQVIGLFQMSGDAGAMIAPVVLGAIADGYGFRPAFLASAVLMIIAVAVSTKLPETRSSHLGQSR
;
A
#
# COMPACT_ATOMS: atom_id res chain seq x y z
N MET A 1 39.47 8.00 7.41
CA MET A 1 38.11 8.50 7.42
C MET A 1 37.42 8.01 6.14
N LYS A 2 36.69 6.88 6.18
CA LYS A 2 35.91 6.39 5.02
C LYS A 2 34.73 7.33 4.77
N ASN A 3 34.59 7.76 3.52
CA ASN A 3 33.54 8.69 3.04
C ASN A 3 32.16 8.28 3.58
N LYS A 4 31.56 9.11 4.44
CA LYS A 4 30.27 8.89 5.10
C LYS A 4 29.04 9.01 4.15
N PHE A 5 29.24 9.16 2.85
CA PHE A 5 28.21 9.20 1.81
C PHE A 5 28.47 8.15 0.72
N SER A 6 28.65 6.89 1.12
CA SER A 6 28.57 5.81 0.13
C SER A 6 27.13 5.74 -0.39
N ASN A 7 26.98 5.78 -1.72
CA ASN A 7 25.69 5.60 -2.38
C ASN A 7 25.08 4.26 -1.90
N PRO A 8 23.96 4.28 -1.17
CA PRO A 8 23.39 3.07 -0.58
C PRO A 8 22.96 2.02 -1.65
N LEU A 9 22.84 2.45 -2.91
CA LEU A 9 22.53 1.59 -4.05
C LEU A 9 23.78 0.93 -4.67
N ALA A 10 25.00 1.42 -4.37
CA ALA A 10 26.22 0.89 -4.97
C ALA A 10 26.54 -0.56 -4.54
N GLU A 11 25.98 -1.00 -3.42
CA GLU A 11 26.15 -2.34 -2.87
C GLU A 11 25.16 -3.36 -3.46
N PHE A 12 24.17 -2.91 -4.24
CA PHE A 12 23.08 -3.75 -4.76
C PHE A 12 23.19 -3.92 -6.28
N PRO A 13 22.67 -5.05 -6.81
CA PRO A 13 22.50 -5.23 -8.25
C PRO A 13 21.69 -4.10 -8.88
N ARG A 14 21.96 -3.83 -10.15
CA ARG A 14 21.31 -2.76 -10.93
C ARG A 14 19.78 -2.85 -10.89
N GLU A 15 19.24 -4.06 -10.80
CA GLU A 15 17.81 -4.36 -10.74
C GLU A 15 17.13 -3.69 -9.55
N VAL A 16 17.76 -3.73 -8.37
CA VAL A 16 17.26 -3.05 -7.16
C VAL A 16 17.19 -1.54 -7.39
N GLY A 17 18.24 -0.96 -7.99
CA GLY A 17 18.25 0.47 -8.34
C GLY A 17 17.12 0.86 -9.29
N VAL A 18 16.85 0.04 -10.30
CA VAL A 18 15.74 0.26 -11.26
C VAL A 18 14.39 0.20 -10.55
N LEU A 19 14.17 -0.78 -9.69
CA LEU A 19 12.92 -0.91 -8.93
C LEU A 19 12.73 0.27 -7.96
N VAL A 20 13.78 0.70 -7.27
CA VAL A 20 13.77 1.86 -6.36
C VAL A 20 13.40 3.13 -7.15
N PHE A 21 14.02 3.36 -8.31
CA PHE A 21 13.72 4.49 -9.17
C PHE A 21 12.26 4.47 -9.65
N ALA A 22 11.82 3.35 -10.21
CA ALA A 22 10.46 3.22 -10.73
C ALA A 22 9.40 3.33 -9.62
N SER A 23 9.65 2.73 -8.44
CA SER A 23 8.74 2.82 -7.29
C SER A 23 8.53 4.26 -6.81
N PHE A 24 9.55 5.11 -6.90
CA PHE A 24 9.43 6.53 -6.60
C PHE A 24 8.38 7.21 -7.49
N PHE A 25 8.48 7.04 -8.83
CA PHE A 25 7.53 7.66 -9.75
C PHE A 25 6.11 7.10 -9.61
N VAL A 26 5.98 5.79 -9.41
CA VAL A 26 4.69 5.15 -9.12
C VAL A 26 4.07 5.76 -7.86
N ALA A 27 4.88 5.95 -6.81
CA ALA A 27 4.43 6.46 -5.54
C ALA A 27 4.07 7.95 -5.57
N VAL A 28 4.86 8.79 -6.25
CA VAL A 28 4.53 10.21 -6.48
C VAL A 28 3.17 10.31 -7.16
N GLY A 29 2.98 9.56 -8.25
CA GLY A 29 1.72 9.60 -8.99
C GLY A 29 0.54 9.08 -8.18
N PHE A 30 0.73 7.98 -7.43
CA PHE A 30 -0.29 7.46 -6.54
C PHE A 30 -0.64 8.44 -5.41
N GLY A 31 0.36 9.15 -4.87
CA GLY A 31 0.15 10.24 -3.90
C GLY A 31 -0.66 11.39 -4.50
N ILE A 32 -0.38 11.78 -5.76
CA ILE A 32 -1.09 12.84 -6.46
C ILE A 32 -2.59 12.53 -6.58
N ILE A 33 -2.96 11.30 -6.96
CA ILE A 33 -4.37 10.93 -7.14
C ILE A 33 -5.10 10.63 -5.82
N SER A 34 -4.36 10.33 -4.76
CA SER A 34 -4.94 9.87 -3.49
C SER A 34 -6.02 10.81 -2.92
N PRO A 35 -5.78 12.14 -2.75
CA PRO A 35 -6.78 13.05 -2.23
C PRO A 35 -7.81 13.49 -3.29
N THR A 36 -7.50 13.35 -4.58
CA THR A 36 -8.26 13.98 -5.66
C THR A 36 -9.23 13.04 -6.36
N LEU A 37 -8.95 11.75 -6.40
CA LEU A 37 -9.78 10.75 -7.07
C LEU A 37 -11.22 10.69 -6.52
N PRO A 38 -11.45 10.69 -5.19
CA PRO A 38 -12.81 10.75 -4.65
C PRO A 38 -13.56 12.01 -5.08
N LEU A 39 -12.89 13.16 -5.09
CA LEU A 39 -13.49 14.43 -5.51
C LEU A 39 -13.81 14.42 -7.01
N PHE A 40 -12.92 13.85 -7.83
CA PHE A 40 -13.18 13.70 -9.27
C PHE A 40 -14.36 12.77 -9.54
N ALA A 41 -14.46 11.65 -8.83
CA ALA A 41 -15.61 10.76 -8.92
C ALA A 41 -16.92 11.47 -8.51
N ARG A 42 -16.88 12.22 -7.40
CA ARG A 42 -18.02 12.96 -6.88
C ARG A 42 -18.51 14.05 -7.83
N SER A 43 -17.62 14.62 -8.66
CA SER A 43 -18.00 15.64 -9.67
C SER A 43 -18.94 15.14 -10.76
N PHE A 44 -19.11 13.82 -10.91
CA PHE A 44 -20.12 13.21 -11.78
C PHE A 44 -21.51 13.12 -11.13
N GLY A 45 -21.73 13.70 -9.94
CA GLY A 45 -23.03 13.71 -9.26
C GLY A 45 -23.41 12.39 -8.55
N VAL A 46 -22.46 11.47 -8.38
CA VAL A 46 -22.68 10.15 -7.78
C VAL A 46 -22.64 10.21 -6.24
N ASN A 47 -23.22 9.21 -5.56
CA ASN A 47 -23.21 9.10 -4.10
C ASN A 47 -21.87 8.59 -3.55
N HIS A 48 -21.69 8.56 -2.21
CA HIS A 48 -20.45 8.17 -1.56
C HIS A 48 -20.11 6.68 -1.76
N ALA A 49 -21.13 5.81 -1.79
CA ALA A 49 -20.95 4.39 -2.08
C ALA A 49 -20.40 4.17 -3.50
N GLN A 50 -20.90 4.93 -4.48
CA GLN A 50 -20.41 4.89 -5.86
C GLN A 50 -18.97 5.42 -5.97
N VAL A 51 -18.63 6.48 -5.23
CA VAL A 51 -17.22 6.92 -5.11
C VAL A 51 -16.34 5.80 -4.55
N GLY A 52 -16.80 5.14 -3.49
CA GLY A 52 -16.14 3.98 -2.90
C GLY A 52 -15.94 2.84 -3.90
N ALA A 53 -16.91 2.59 -4.77
CA ALA A 53 -16.83 1.54 -5.79
C ALA A 53 -15.70 1.77 -6.79
N ILE A 54 -15.33 3.02 -7.14
CA ILE A 54 -14.17 3.30 -8.00
C ILE A 54 -12.85 2.84 -7.37
N LEU A 55 -12.71 3.03 -6.07
CA LEU A 55 -11.53 2.56 -5.33
C LEU A 55 -11.55 1.04 -5.17
N ALA A 56 -12.73 0.51 -4.82
CA ALA A 56 -12.94 -0.92 -4.61
C ALA A 56 -12.70 -1.75 -5.87
N THR A 57 -13.16 -1.31 -7.04
CA THR A 57 -12.97 -2.05 -8.30
C THR A 57 -11.52 -2.15 -8.71
N PHE A 58 -10.70 -1.14 -8.46
CA PHE A 58 -9.26 -1.22 -8.68
C PHE A 58 -8.60 -2.27 -7.77
N ALA A 59 -8.94 -2.26 -6.47
CA ALA A 59 -8.43 -3.23 -5.51
C ALA A 59 -8.96 -4.65 -5.80
N PHE A 60 -10.23 -4.77 -6.20
CA PHE A 60 -10.82 -6.04 -6.61
C PHE A 60 -10.13 -6.64 -7.84
N ALA A 61 -9.86 -5.84 -8.86
CA ALA A 61 -9.13 -6.30 -10.03
C ALA A 61 -7.71 -6.77 -9.67
N ARG A 62 -7.01 -6.05 -8.79
CA ARG A 62 -5.71 -6.49 -8.24
C ARG A 62 -5.83 -7.83 -7.53
N PHE A 63 -6.81 -7.94 -6.62
CA PHE A 63 -7.09 -9.16 -5.87
C PHE A 63 -7.37 -10.34 -6.81
N ALA A 64 -8.31 -10.19 -7.73
CA ALA A 64 -8.75 -11.26 -8.63
C ALA A 64 -7.63 -11.74 -9.58
N THR A 65 -6.69 -10.86 -9.91
CA THR A 65 -5.62 -11.16 -10.89
C THR A 65 -4.27 -11.46 -10.27
N GLY A 66 -4.15 -11.44 -8.94
CA GLY A 66 -2.89 -11.72 -8.24
C GLY A 66 -2.26 -13.06 -8.61
N LEU A 67 -3.06 -14.12 -8.60
CA LEU A 67 -2.60 -15.47 -8.99
C LEU A 67 -2.28 -15.58 -10.48
N ILE A 68 -3.07 -14.90 -11.34
CA ILE A 68 -2.83 -14.85 -12.79
C ILE A 68 -1.52 -14.12 -13.06
N SER A 69 -1.28 -13.00 -12.37
CA SER A 69 -0.03 -12.24 -12.49
C SER A 69 1.20 -13.08 -12.14
N GLY A 70 1.11 -13.94 -11.11
CA GLY A 70 2.16 -14.90 -10.78
C GLY A 70 2.45 -15.85 -11.93
N LYS A 71 1.42 -16.46 -12.55
CA LYS A 71 1.58 -17.34 -13.72
C LYS A 71 2.16 -16.60 -14.94
N LEU A 72 1.78 -15.34 -15.15
CA LEU A 72 2.34 -14.52 -16.21
C LEU A 72 3.84 -14.26 -15.98
N VAL A 73 4.26 -14.00 -14.75
CA VAL A 73 5.67 -13.85 -14.37
C VAL A 73 6.44 -15.13 -14.64
N ASP A 74 5.90 -16.28 -14.26
CA ASP A 74 6.53 -17.58 -14.49
C ASP A 74 6.67 -17.91 -16.00
N HIS A 75 5.70 -17.47 -16.82
CA HIS A 75 5.68 -17.79 -18.25
C HIS A 75 6.48 -16.79 -19.10
N PHE A 76 6.33 -15.49 -18.88
CA PHE A 76 6.91 -14.42 -19.71
C PHE A 76 8.16 -13.78 -19.08
N GLY A 77 8.46 -14.07 -17.82
CA GLY A 77 9.53 -13.45 -17.04
C GLY A 77 9.13 -12.10 -16.44
N GLU A 78 9.82 -11.74 -15.36
CA GLU A 78 9.50 -10.59 -14.52
C GLU A 78 9.58 -9.25 -15.26
N ARG A 79 10.56 -9.08 -16.14
CA ARG A 79 10.79 -7.81 -16.86
C ARG A 79 9.61 -7.43 -17.74
N LEU A 80 9.12 -8.37 -18.57
CA LEU A 80 8.00 -8.11 -19.48
C LEU A 80 6.73 -7.82 -18.70
N VAL A 81 6.43 -8.65 -17.69
CA VAL A 81 5.23 -8.50 -16.85
C VAL A 81 5.27 -7.20 -16.06
N TYR A 82 6.42 -6.84 -15.52
CA TYR A 82 6.65 -5.58 -14.79
C TYR A 82 6.38 -4.37 -15.68
N SER A 83 7.09 -4.28 -16.81
CA SER A 83 7.02 -3.11 -17.69
C SER A 83 5.66 -2.97 -18.36
N PHE A 84 5.10 -4.09 -18.87
CA PHE A 84 3.76 -4.10 -19.44
C PHE A 84 2.70 -3.74 -18.41
N GLY A 85 2.79 -4.28 -17.18
CA GLY A 85 1.85 -3.99 -16.10
C GLY A 85 1.79 -2.50 -15.78
N ILE A 86 2.96 -1.84 -15.61
CA ILE A 86 3.00 -0.39 -15.34
C ILE A 86 2.49 0.41 -16.56
N GLY A 87 2.91 0.05 -17.78
CA GLY A 87 2.45 0.72 -19.01
C GLY A 87 0.95 0.61 -19.19
N PHE A 88 0.37 -0.53 -18.83
CA PHE A 88 -1.07 -0.75 -18.87
C PHE A 88 -1.82 0.13 -17.84
N VAL A 89 -1.30 0.25 -16.61
CA VAL A 89 -1.84 1.20 -15.61
C VAL A 89 -1.74 2.64 -16.11
N SER A 90 -0.64 3.00 -16.80
CA SER A 90 -0.47 4.31 -17.39
C SER A 90 -1.58 4.62 -18.40
N LEU A 91 -1.79 3.73 -19.37
CA LEU A 91 -2.82 3.88 -20.39
C LEU A 91 -4.22 4.02 -19.79
N THR A 92 -4.57 3.17 -18.83
CA THR A 92 -5.87 3.23 -18.16
C THR A 92 -6.01 4.47 -17.27
N SER A 93 -4.91 5.02 -16.74
CA SER A 93 -4.93 6.28 -15.98
C SER A 93 -5.17 7.49 -16.90
N PHE A 94 -4.59 7.53 -18.10
CA PHE A 94 -4.94 8.54 -19.10
C PHE A 94 -6.41 8.45 -19.49
N ALA A 95 -6.89 7.25 -19.81
CA ALA A 95 -8.29 7.03 -20.15
C ALA A 95 -9.22 7.48 -19.00
N ALA A 96 -8.87 7.17 -17.75
CA ALA A 96 -9.60 7.62 -16.57
C ALA A 96 -9.62 9.15 -16.42
N GLY A 97 -8.49 9.83 -16.69
CA GLY A 97 -8.43 11.30 -16.68
C GLY A 97 -9.28 11.95 -17.78
N LEU A 98 -9.53 11.26 -18.89
CA LEU A 98 -10.37 11.69 -20.00
C LEU A 98 -11.83 11.22 -19.88
N ALA A 99 -12.20 10.49 -18.82
CA ALA A 99 -13.55 9.98 -18.62
C ALA A 99 -14.60 11.11 -18.67
N GLN A 100 -15.70 10.86 -19.37
CA GLN A 100 -16.81 11.81 -19.54
C GLN A 100 -17.95 11.57 -18.53
N ASN A 101 -18.00 10.37 -17.95
CA ASN A 101 -19.01 9.94 -16.99
C ASN A 101 -18.40 8.97 -15.97
N TYR A 102 -19.21 8.65 -14.96
CA TYR A 102 -18.84 7.76 -13.87
C TYR A 102 -18.49 6.35 -14.35
N GLU A 103 -19.25 5.79 -15.27
CA GLU A 103 -19.10 4.41 -15.76
C GLU A 103 -17.73 4.25 -16.46
N GLN A 104 -17.34 5.21 -17.29
CA GLN A 104 -16.01 5.21 -17.92
C GLN A 104 -14.90 5.26 -16.89
N LEU A 105 -15.00 6.14 -15.88
CA LEU A 105 -14.02 6.22 -14.80
C LEU A 105 -13.95 4.90 -14.04
N LEU A 106 -15.08 4.28 -13.72
CA LEU A 106 -15.19 3.01 -13.03
C LEU A 106 -14.48 1.89 -13.81
N VAL A 107 -14.80 1.75 -15.11
CA VAL A 107 -14.21 0.72 -15.98
C VAL A 107 -12.71 0.91 -16.13
N PHE A 108 -12.25 2.13 -16.41
CA PHE A 108 -10.82 2.38 -16.59
C PHE A 108 -10.03 2.14 -15.30
N ARG A 109 -10.60 2.45 -14.15
CA ARG A 109 -10.00 2.13 -12.85
C ARG A 109 -9.99 0.63 -12.56
N ALA A 110 -11.09 -0.06 -12.83
CA ALA A 110 -11.16 -1.51 -12.67
C ALA A 110 -10.08 -2.21 -13.54
N VAL A 111 -10.06 -1.86 -14.84
CA VAL A 111 -9.10 -2.44 -15.79
C VAL A 111 -7.65 -2.12 -15.41
N GLY A 112 -7.36 -0.92 -14.90
CA GLY A 112 -6.03 -0.53 -14.39
C GLY A 112 -5.52 -1.41 -13.25
N GLY A 113 -6.41 -1.97 -12.44
CA GLY A 113 -6.05 -2.89 -11.36
C GLY A 113 -5.31 -4.16 -11.84
N PHE A 114 -5.61 -4.67 -13.04
CA PHE A 114 -4.87 -5.80 -13.65
C PHE A 114 -3.38 -5.47 -13.81
N GLY A 115 -3.07 -4.35 -14.46
CA GLY A 115 -1.68 -3.93 -14.65
C GLY A 115 -0.97 -3.68 -13.32
N SER A 116 -1.68 -3.12 -12.34
CA SER A 116 -1.14 -2.90 -11.00
C SER A 116 -0.78 -4.21 -10.29
N SER A 117 -1.57 -5.27 -10.43
CA SER A 117 -1.24 -6.60 -9.90
C SER A 117 0.01 -7.16 -10.60
N MET A 118 0.07 -7.07 -11.92
CA MET A 118 1.20 -7.58 -12.71
C MET A 118 2.53 -6.96 -12.27
N PHE A 119 2.61 -5.63 -12.20
CA PHE A 119 3.87 -4.99 -11.82
C PHE A 119 4.25 -5.26 -10.36
N SER A 120 3.29 -5.31 -9.43
CA SER A 120 3.57 -5.54 -8.02
C SER A 120 4.13 -6.94 -7.77
N VAL A 121 3.55 -7.96 -8.40
CA VAL A 121 4.03 -9.35 -8.31
C VAL A 121 5.40 -9.48 -8.95
N ALA A 122 5.61 -8.90 -10.14
CA ALA A 122 6.90 -8.93 -10.81
C ALA A 122 7.99 -8.19 -10.03
N ALA A 123 7.69 -7.01 -9.45
CA ALA A 123 8.64 -6.27 -8.61
C ALA A 123 9.06 -7.07 -7.38
N GLY A 124 8.10 -7.69 -6.68
CA GLY A 124 8.38 -8.56 -5.54
C GLY A 124 9.26 -9.75 -5.92
N SER A 125 8.99 -10.39 -7.06
CA SER A 125 9.80 -11.50 -7.57
C SER A 125 11.24 -11.07 -7.90
N ILE A 126 11.43 -9.92 -8.59
CA ILE A 126 12.76 -9.39 -8.90
C ILE A 126 13.53 -9.10 -7.60
N LEU A 127 12.90 -8.41 -6.63
CA LEU A 127 13.55 -8.08 -5.35
C LEU A 127 14.03 -9.32 -4.60
N LEU A 128 13.21 -10.38 -4.56
CA LEU A 128 13.56 -11.62 -3.86
C LEU A 128 14.68 -12.39 -4.56
N ARG A 129 14.80 -12.26 -5.90
CA ARG A 129 15.82 -12.96 -6.70
C ARG A 129 17.11 -12.16 -6.87
N ALA A 130 17.04 -10.83 -6.76
CA ALA A 130 18.19 -9.95 -7.01
C ALA A 130 19.22 -9.93 -5.89
N VAL A 131 18.84 -10.33 -4.66
CA VAL A 131 19.73 -10.26 -3.50
C VAL A 131 19.69 -11.54 -2.69
N ASP A 132 20.81 -11.83 -2.03
CA ASP A 132 20.93 -12.93 -1.07
C ASP A 132 20.08 -12.67 0.18
N ASP A 133 19.81 -13.72 0.96
CA ASP A 133 18.93 -13.69 2.13
C ASP A 133 19.34 -12.59 3.14
N ASP A 134 20.64 -12.41 3.36
CA ASP A 134 21.19 -11.41 4.30
C ASP A 134 20.95 -9.95 3.87
N HIS A 135 20.75 -9.70 2.58
CA HIS A 135 20.55 -8.36 2.02
C HIS A 135 19.09 -8.05 1.65
N ARG A 136 18.17 -9.03 1.72
CA ARG A 136 16.77 -8.87 1.32
C ARG A 136 16.03 -7.80 2.11
N ALA A 137 16.19 -7.80 3.44
CA ALA A 137 15.55 -6.82 4.29
C ALA A 137 15.97 -5.38 3.93
N ARG A 138 17.26 -5.19 3.60
CA ARG A 138 17.82 -3.90 3.22
C ARG A 138 17.34 -3.45 1.82
N ALA A 139 17.31 -4.36 0.86
CA ALA A 139 16.76 -4.09 -0.48
C ALA A 139 15.26 -3.72 -0.43
N GLN A 140 14.48 -4.47 0.36
CA GLN A 140 13.07 -4.18 0.60
C GLN A 140 12.87 -2.83 1.29
N SER A 141 13.74 -2.48 2.25
CA SER A 141 13.71 -1.18 2.93
C SER A 141 14.00 -0.02 1.98
N LEU A 142 14.94 -0.18 1.04
CA LEU A 142 15.24 0.82 0.02
C LEU A 142 14.06 1.01 -0.94
N TYR A 143 13.44 -0.09 -1.38
CA TYR A 143 12.26 -0.06 -2.23
C TYR A 143 11.06 0.62 -1.54
N ASN A 144 10.77 0.23 -0.30
CA ASN A 144 9.70 0.82 0.50
C ASN A 144 10.00 2.27 0.87
N GLY A 145 11.25 2.59 1.19
CA GLY A 145 11.69 3.96 1.49
C GLY A 145 11.53 4.89 0.28
N SER A 146 11.88 4.42 -0.92
CA SER A 146 11.66 5.16 -2.16
C SER A 146 10.19 5.41 -2.42
N PHE A 147 9.34 4.39 -2.23
CA PHE A 147 7.89 4.52 -2.32
C PHE A 147 7.36 5.55 -1.31
N LEU A 148 7.86 5.53 -0.08
CA LEU A 148 7.47 6.47 0.98
C LEU A 148 7.83 7.91 0.61
N VAL A 149 9.07 8.15 0.13
CA VAL A 149 9.52 9.48 -0.32
C VAL A 149 8.65 10.00 -1.47
N GLY A 150 8.31 9.13 -2.43
CA GLY A 150 7.38 9.49 -3.51
C GLY A 150 6.00 9.90 -2.99
N MET A 151 5.47 9.15 -2.03
CA MET A 151 4.20 9.44 -1.38
C MET A 151 4.18 10.75 -0.59
N MET A 152 5.32 11.27 -0.13
CA MET A 152 5.38 12.55 0.60
C MET A 152 5.07 13.75 -0.28
N ALA A 153 5.60 13.78 -1.50
CA ALA A 153 5.42 14.90 -2.42
C ALA A 153 4.05 14.88 -3.14
N GLY A 154 3.53 13.68 -3.39
CA GLY A 154 2.35 13.48 -4.22
C GLY A 154 1.11 14.25 -3.77
N PRO A 155 0.64 14.14 -2.52
CA PRO A 155 -0.62 14.74 -2.08
C PRO A 155 -0.66 16.28 -2.16
N VAL A 156 0.45 16.96 -1.87
CA VAL A 156 0.55 18.43 -2.02
C VAL A 156 0.38 18.82 -3.48
N VAL A 157 1.11 18.16 -4.38
CA VAL A 157 1.00 18.40 -5.82
C VAL A 157 -0.41 18.07 -6.31
N GLY A 158 -0.99 16.95 -5.88
CA GLY A 158 -2.35 16.56 -6.23
C GLY A 158 -3.41 17.54 -5.76
N GLY A 159 -3.31 18.01 -4.51
CA GLY A 159 -4.19 19.02 -3.95
C GLY A 159 -4.12 20.34 -4.70
N ALA A 160 -2.90 20.82 -5.04
CA ALA A 160 -2.71 22.04 -5.83
C ALA A 160 -3.28 21.88 -7.25
N LEU A 161 -3.01 20.77 -7.93
CA LEU A 161 -3.51 20.50 -9.29
C LEU A 161 -5.03 20.41 -9.34
N SER A 162 -5.68 19.86 -8.31
CA SER A 162 -7.14 19.76 -8.28
C SER A 162 -7.84 21.09 -8.18
N GLY A 163 -7.15 22.15 -7.71
CA GLY A 163 -7.65 23.53 -7.75
C GLY A 163 -7.80 24.08 -9.18
N PHE A 164 -7.03 23.56 -10.14
CA PHE A 164 -7.12 23.93 -11.55
C PHE A 164 -8.01 22.95 -12.35
N SER A 165 -7.85 21.64 -12.11
CA SER A 165 -8.60 20.60 -12.80
C SER A 165 -8.58 19.29 -12.00
N LEU A 166 -9.74 18.72 -11.74
CA LEU A 166 -9.86 17.38 -11.11
C LEU A 166 -9.36 16.24 -12.02
N ARG A 167 -9.17 16.48 -13.32
CA ARG A 167 -8.65 15.51 -14.31
C ARG A 167 -7.13 15.49 -14.36
N ALA A 168 -6.48 16.66 -14.12
CA ALA A 168 -5.03 16.81 -14.23
C ALA A 168 -4.24 15.80 -13.37
N PRO A 169 -4.62 15.49 -12.13
CA PRO A 169 -3.94 14.48 -11.32
C PRO A 169 -3.84 13.10 -12.00
N MET A 170 -4.92 12.64 -12.64
CA MET A 170 -4.94 11.35 -13.35
C MET A 170 -4.02 11.33 -14.58
N ILE A 171 -3.99 12.43 -15.32
CA ILE A 171 -3.15 12.58 -16.51
C ILE A 171 -1.68 12.61 -16.12
N ILE A 172 -1.32 13.37 -15.09
CA ILE A 172 0.06 13.44 -14.59
C ILE A 172 0.52 12.09 -14.04
N TYR A 173 -0.35 11.38 -13.32
CA TYR A 173 -0.07 10.01 -12.90
C TYR A 173 0.25 9.09 -14.08
N GLY A 174 -0.52 9.18 -15.16
CA GLY A 174 -0.24 8.44 -16.39
C GLY A 174 1.18 8.71 -16.94
N PHE A 175 1.62 9.98 -16.99
CA PHE A 175 2.97 10.33 -17.43
C PHE A 175 4.06 9.78 -16.51
N LEU A 176 3.90 9.86 -15.19
CA LEU A 176 4.86 9.30 -14.23
C LEU A 176 4.99 7.76 -14.38
N LEU A 177 3.87 7.10 -14.67
CA LEU A 177 3.87 5.66 -14.95
C LEU A 177 4.55 5.30 -16.27
N ILE A 178 4.51 6.15 -17.32
CA ILE A 178 5.31 5.94 -18.53
C ILE A 178 6.80 5.92 -18.18
N ILE A 179 7.27 6.89 -17.40
CA ILE A 179 8.68 6.95 -16.98
C ILE A 179 9.07 5.66 -16.23
N ALA A 180 8.23 5.20 -15.30
CA ALA A 180 8.46 3.98 -14.55
C ALA A 180 8.44 2.73 -15.45
N SER A 181 7.50 2.63 -16.41
CA SER A 181 7.40 1.52 -17.36
C SER A 181 8.62 1.43 -18.28
N LEU A 182 9.02 2.57 -18.85
CA LEU A 182 10.19 2.64 -19.73
C LEU A 182 11.47 2.31 -18.98
N SER A 183 11.61 2.77 -17.72
CA SER A 183 12.76 2.40 -16.90
C SER A 183 12.88 0.87 -16.74
N GLY A 184 11.78 0.18 -16.45
CA GLY A 184 11.73 -1.29 -16.41
C GLY A 184 12.06 -1.93 -17.74
N ALA A 185 11.45 -1.46 -18.83
CA ALA A 185 11.63 -2.03 -20.16
C ALA A 185 13.08 -1.92 -20.68
N PHE A 186 13.73 -0.77 -20.49
CA PHE A 186 15.07 -0.51 -21.02
C PHE A 186 16.18 -0.89 -20.04
N LEU A 187 16.05 -0.55 -18.77
CA LEU A 187 17.11 -0.76 -17.80
C LEU A 187 17.21 -2.23 -17.31
N LEU A 188 16.12 -3.00 -17.36
CA LEU A 188 16.15 -4.44 -17.07
C LEU A 188 16.40 -5.33 -18.31
N ARG A 189 16.68 -4.73 -19.48
CA ARG A 189 16.79 -5.48 -20.75
C ARG A 189 17.87 -6.56 -20.71
N ASN A 190 19.00 -6.31 -20.08
CA ASN A 190 20.15 -7.20 -20.04
C ASN A 190 20.29 -7.94 -18.71
N SER A 191 19.24 -7.93 -17.87
CA SER A 191 19.27 -8.60 -16.59
C SER A 191 18.95 -10.08 -16.73
N ALA A 192 19.89 -10.94 -16.37
CA ALA A 192 19.66 -12.39 -16.29
C ALA A 192 18.65 -12.74 -15.16
N LEU A 193 18.55 -11.90 -14.13
CA LEU A 193 17.63 -12.07 -12.99
C LEU A 193 16.18 -11.75 -13.35
N ALA A 194 15.97 -10.87 -14.33
CA ALA A 194 14.65 -10.50 -14.81
C ALA A 194 14.20 -11.35 -16.02
N ALA A 195 15.00 -12.36 -16.41
CA ALA A 195 14.68 -13.35 -17.43
C ALA A 195 13.94 -14.55 -16.81
N LYS A 196 13.39 -15.40 -17.69
CA LYS A 196 12.62 -16.60 -17.33
C LYS A 196 13.35 -17.48 -16.30
N PRO A 197 12.69 -17.94 -15.22
CA PRO A 197 13.32 -18.81 -14.23
C PRO A 197 13.80 -20.15 -14.83
N THR A 198 15.01 -20.57 -14.47
CA THR A 198 15.48 -21.93 -14.77
C THR A 198 15.03 -22.91 -13.68
N ALA A 199 14.65 -24.13 -14.07
CA ALA A 199 13.97 -25.17 -13.29
C ALA A 199 14.71 -25.71 -12.04
N LYS A 200 15.79 -25.09 -11.55
CA LYS A 200 16.72 -25.70 -10.57
C LYS A 200 16.60 -25.17 -9.12
N GLN A 201 15.49 -24.56 -8.72
CA GLN A 201 15.32 -24.07 -7.34
C GLN A 201 14.03 -24.53 -6.66
N GLU A 202 13.78 -25.83 -6.68
CA GLU A 202 12.83 -26.47 -5.73
C GLU A 202 13.48 -26.58 -4.35
N ARG A 203 13.32 -25.56 -3.51
CA ARG A 203 13.51 -25.69 -2.05
C ARG A 203 12.14 -25.92 -1.43
N GLU A 204 12.11 -26.68 -0.34
CA GLU A 204 10.88 -26.98 0.42
C GLU A 204 10.04 -25.72 0.64
N THR A 205 8.84 -25.70 0.05
CA THR A 205 7.91 -24.57 0.14
C THR A 205 6.91 -24.88 1.23
N ILE A 206 6.76 -23.96 2.19
CA ILE A 206 5.66 -24.04 3.15
C ILE A 206 4.34 -23.97 2.37
N THR A 207 3.49 -24.97 2.55
CA THR A 207 2.18 -25.01 1.90
C THR A 207 1.26 -23.97 2.52
N LEU A 208 0.33 -23.43 1.72
CA LEU A 208 -0.66 -22.48 2.21
C LEU A 208 -1.48 -23.06 3.38
N ARG A 209 -1.77 -24.36 3.33
CA ARG A 209 -2.53 -25.07 4.38
C ARG A 209 -1.76 -25.09 5.71
N SER A 210 -0.45 -25.37 5.67
CA SER A 210 0.38 -25.37 6.89
C SER A 210 0.53 -23.96 7.46
N ALA A 211 0.72 -22.93 6.62
CA ALA A 211 0.77 -21.55 7.07
C ALA A 211 -0.56 -21.11 7.74
N LEU A 212 -1.70 -21.44 7.15
CA LEU A 212 -3.03 -21.15 7.72
C LEU A 212 -3.30 -21.88 9.06
N ALA A 213 -2.62 -22.98 9.34
CA ALA A 213 -2.70 -23.64 10.64
C ALA A 213 -2.01 -22.80 11.75
N LEU A 214 -1.04 -21.96 11.39
CA LEU A 214 -0.29 -21.16 12.34
C LEU A 214 -1.07 -19.92 12.80
N LYS A 215 -1.25 -19.81 14.11
CA LYS A 215 -1.96 -18.68 14.74
C LYS A 215 -1.33 -17.31 14.39
N PRO A 216 0.01 -17.12 14.43
CA PRO A 216 0.62 -15.84 14.06
C PRO A 216 0.27 -15.40 12.64
N TYR A 217 0.28 -16.32 11.68
CA TYR A 217 -0.04 -16.01 10.29
C TYR A 217 -1.50 -15.54 10.11
N ARG A 218 -2.46 -16.22 10.73
CA ARG A 218 -3.87 -15.79 10.69
C ARG A 218 -4.07 -14.41 11.31
N ILE A 219 -3.37 -14.13 12.41
CA ILE A 219 -3.40 -12.80 13.05
C ILE A 219 -2.77 -11.75 12.13
N ALA A 220 -1.64 -12.05 11.45
CA ALA A 220 -1.02 -11.15 10.50
C ALA A 220 -1.95 -10.82 9.31
N LEU A 221 -2.67 -11.82 8.78
CA LEU A 221 -3.69 -11.61 7.75
C LEU A 221 -4.79 -10.64 8.23
N PHE A 222 -5.32 -10.86 9.44
CA PHE A 222 -6.37 -10.01 9.99
C PHE A 222 -5.89 -8.58 10.26
N ILE A 223 -4.68 -8.40 10.82
CA ILE A 223 -4.08 -7.07 11.04
C ILE A 223 -3.83 -6.39 9.68
N SER A 224 -3.35 -7.12 8.66
CA SER A 224 -3.17 -6.58 7.32
C SER A 224 -4.48 -6.08 6.71
N PHE A 225 -5.55 -6.88 6.82
CA PHE A 225 -6.90 -6.47 6.41
C PHE A 225 -7.35 -5.19 7.11
N CYS A 226 -7.28 -5.14 8.45
CA CYS A 226 -7.70 -3.99 9.24
C CYS A 226 -6.85 -2.73 8.96
N THR A 227 -5.54 -2.91 8.78
CA THR A 227 -4.62 -1.81 8.43
C THR A 227 -4.99 -1.22 7.07
N ALA A 228 -5.22 -2.07 6.08
CA ALA A 228 -5.59 -1.63 4.74
C ALA A 228 -7.00 -1.02 4.70
N TRP A 229 -7.94 -1.55 5.51
CA TRP A 229 -9.26 -0.92 5.72
C TRP A 229 -9.14 0.54 6.12
N VAL A 230 -8.24 0.86 7.07
CA VAL A 230 -8.07 2.23 7.56
C VAL A 230 -7.23 3.07 6.60
N LEU A 231 -6.02 2.61 6.25
CA LEU A 231 -5.04 3.43 5.54
C LEU A 231 -5.35 3.58 4.04
N PHE A 232 -5.92 2.56 3.41
CA PHE A 232 -6.22 2.57 1.98
C PHE A 232 -7.72 2.68 1.70
N GLY A 233 -8.57 2.04 2.49
CA GLY A 233 -10.01 2.12 2.37
C GLY A 233 -10.56 3.44 2.88
N MET A 234 -10.68 3.59 4.18
CA MET A 234 -11.30 4.74 4.85
C MET A 234 -10.60 6.06 4.54
N SER A 235 -9.27 6.11 4.72
CA SER A 235 -8.50 7.37 4.55
C SER A 235 -8.46 7.88 3.11
N ARG A 236 -8.73 7.04 2.12
CA ARG A 236 -8.70 7.44 0.70
C ARG A 236 -10.08 7.54 0.05
N SER A 237 -11.15 7.19 0.77
CA SER A 237 -12.53 7.32 0.29
C SER A 237 -13.33 8.32 1.12
N ILE A 238 -13.69 7.94 2.32
CA ILE A 238 -14.61 8.69 3.19
C ILE A 238 -13.96 9.92 3.81
N LEU A 239 -12.69 9.83 4.22
CA LEU A 239 -11.99 10.92 4.89
C LEU A 239 -11.90 12.19 4.02
N PRO A 240 -11.51 12.13 2.71
CA PRO A 240 -11.52 13.31 1.85
C PRO A 240 -12.90 13.94 1.71
N LEU A 241 -13.95 13.13 1.57
CA LEU A 241 -15.31 13.60 1.43
C LEU A 241 -15.81 14.28 2.71
N PHE A 242 -15.60 13.64 3.86
CA PHE A 242 -15.92 14.23 5.16
C PHE A 242 -15.28 15.61 5.36
N MET A 243 -13.99 15.72 5.06
CA MET A 243 -13.25 16.97 5.24
C MET A 243 -13.73 18.08 4.32
N VAL A 244 -14.08 17.76 3.08
CA VAL A 244 -14.58 18.76 2.10
C VAL A 244 -16.07 19.04 2.29
N GLU A 245 -16.91 18.03 2.50
CA GLU A 245 -18.36 18.18 2.55
C GLU A 245 -18.87 18.61 3.93
N GLU A 246 -18.29 18.14 5.04
CA GLU A 246 -18.74 18.45 6.41
C GLU A 246 -17.87 19.53 7.07
N ILE A 247 -16.52 19.39 7.03
CA ILE A 247 -15.61 20.34 7.67
C ILE A 247 -15.32 21.56 6.78
N LYS A 248 -15.66 21.50 5.47
CA LYS A 248 -15.54 22.61 4.49
C LYS A 248 -14.08 23.08 4.25
N VAL A 249 -13.11 22.19 4.34
CA VAL A 249 -11.72 22.52 4.01
C VAL A 249 -11.42 22.39 2.52
N SER A 250 -10.37 23.09 2.06
CA SER A 250 -9.92 23.00 0.68
C SER A 250 -9.23 21.66 0.38
N PRO A 251 -9.25 21.18 -0.88
CA PRO A 251 -8.47 20.01 -1.30
C PRO A 251 -6.96 20.14 -1.03
N SER A 252 -6.42 21.37 -1.11
CA SER A 252 -5.01 21.63 -0.78
C SER A 252 -4.70 21.39 0.70
N PHE A 253 -5.60 21.76 1.60
CA PHE A 253 -5.47 21.47 3.04
C PHE A 253 -5.46 19.97 3.32
N MET A 254 -6.28 19.22 2.61
CA MET A 254 -6.26 17.75 2.65
C MET A 254 -4.93 17.16 2.18
N GLY A 255 -4.41 17.68 1.07
CA GLY A 255 -3.09 17.29 0.56
C GLY A 255 -1.98 17.49 1.59
N LEU A 256 -1.99 18.62 2.30
CA LEU A 256 -1.08 18.89 3.44
C LEU A 256 -1.23 17.84 4.54
N GLY A 257 -2.46 17.50 4.93
CA GLY A 257 -2.71 16.46 5.94
C GLY A 257 -2.11 15.12 5.54
N PHE A 258 -2.35 14.63 4.32
CA PHE A 258 -1.75 13.37 3.85
C PHE A 258 -0.21 13.44 3.78
N THR A 259 0.34 14.59 3.44
CA THR A 259 1.80 14.80 3.46
C THR A 259 2.34 14.72 4.89
N ILE A 260 1.71 15.37 5.87
CA ILE A 260 2.07 15.28 7.28
C ILE A 260 2.04 13.83 7.76
N THR A 261 0.98 13.07 7.43
CA THR A 261 0.91 11.63 7.74
C THR A 261 2.13 10.89 7.22
N THR A 262 2.49 11.13 5.96
CA THR A 262 3.59 10.41 5.32
C THR A 262 4.94 10.80 5.92
N ILE A 263 5.13 12.08 6.26
CA ILE A 263 6.34 12.56 6.95
C ILE A 263 6.47 11.90 8.34
N VAL A 264 5.41 11.93 9.14
CA VAL A 264 5.41 11.32 10.48
C VAL A 264 5.68 9.82 10.39
N ASN A 265 5.01 9.13 9.46
CA ASN A 265 5.24 7.72 9.18
C ASN A 265 6.71 7.45 8.83
N GLY A 266 7.28 8.23 7.89
CA GLY A 266 8.67 8.08 7.43
C GLY A 266 9.70 8.30 8.54
N LEU A 267 9.54 9.35 9.35
CA LEU A 267 10.44 9.64 10.47
C LEU A 267 10.43 8.55 11.55
N LEU A 268 9.31 7.89 11.70
CA LEU A 268 9.10 6.86 12.73
C LEU A 268 9.35 5.44 12.23
N LEU A 269 9.33 5.20 10.91
CA LEU A 269 9.40 3.86 10.32
C LEU A 269 10.60 3.03 10.80
N LEU A 270 11.79 3.63 10.79
CA LEU A 270 13.00 2.95 11.26
C LEU A 270 12.99 2.70 12.77
N LYS A 271 12.45 3.65 13.55
CA LYS A 271 12.31 3.49 14.99
C LYS A 271 11.26 2.42 15.33
N ALA A 272 10.13 2.43 14.63
CA ALA A 272 9.08 1.43 14.80
C ALA A 272 9.56 0.02 14.44
N GLY A 273 10.31 -0.13 13.34
CA GLY A 273 10.97 -1.38 12.98
C GLY A 273 11.93 -1.87 14.06
N LYS A 274 12.83 -0.99 14.55
CA LYS A 274 13.76 -1.32 15.64
C LYS A 274 13.03 -1.69 16.93
N LEU A 275 11.97 -0.99 17.29
CA LEU A 275 11.16 -1.32 18.47
C LEU A 275 10.44 -2.67 18.30
N SER A 276 9.96 -2.99 17.10
CA SER A 276 9.41 -4.30 16.76
C SER A 276 10.45 -5.41 16.91
N ASP A 277 11.70 -5.13 16.54
CA ASP A 277 12.80 -6.08 16.69
C ASP A 277 13.26 -6.24 18.15
N ILE A 278 13.19 -5.21 18.98
CA ILE A 278 13.62 -5.25 20.37
C ILE A 278 12.52 -5.80 21.28
N ASN A 279 11.32 -5.23 21.20
CA ASN A 279 10.22 -5.47 22.12
C ASN A 279 9.23 -6.56 21.64
N GLY A 280 9.46 -7.07 20.42
CA GLY A 280 8.66 -8.14 19.83
C GLY A 280 7.54 -7.66 18.90
N ARG A 281 7.05 -8.60 18.09
CA ARG A 281 6.01 -8.36 17.08
C ARG A 281 4.66 -8.03 17.71
N ARG A 282 4.33 -8.70 18.82
CA ARG A 282 3.10 -8.45 19.58
C ARG A 282 3.02 -7.01 20.07
N TYR A 283 4.10 -6.48 20.67
CA TYR A 283 4.19 -5.11 21.15
C TYR A 283 3.87 -4.10 20.06
N SER A 284 4.54 -4.24 18.90
CA SER A 284 4.36 -3.35 17.77
C SER A 284 2.96 -3.44 17.15
N ALA A 285 2.39 -4.64 17.06
CA ALA A 285 1.04 -4.84 16.56
C ALA A 285 0.00 -4.16 17.45
N VAL A 286 0.11 -4.30 18.80
CA VAL A 286 -0.81 -3.66 19.76
C VAL A 286 -0.70 -2.15 19.67
N ILE A 287 0.53 -1.60 19.69
CA ILE A 287 0.73 -0.14 19.59
C ILE A 287 0.14 0.40 18.29
N GLY A 288 0.51 -0.20 17.16
CA GLY A 288 0.06 0.28 15.85
C GLY A 288 -1.46 0.24 15.69
N THR A 289 -2.12 -0.85 16.09
CA THR A 289 -3.59 -0.95 16.05
C THR A 289 -4.26 0.00 17.02
N SER A 290 -3.68 0.25 18.20
CA SER A 290 -4.20 1.23 19.18
C SER A 290 -4.15 2.67 18.65
N PHE A 291 -3.03 3.06 18.00
CA PHE A 291 -2.93 4.38 17.37
C PHE A 291 -3.91 4.56 16.22
N LEU A 292 -4.14 3.53 15.38
CA LEU A 292 -5.17 3.61 14.33
C LEU A 292 -6.58 3.71 14.93
N THR A 293 -6.85 3.00 16.01
CA THR A 293 -8.14 3.13 16.73
C THR A 293 -8.34 4.56 17.24
N LEU A 294 -7.31 5.12 17.90
CA LEU A 294 -7.34 6.49 18.42
C LEU A 294 -7.54 7.51 17.28
N PHE A 295 -6.85 7.34 16.15
CA PHE A 295 -7.06 8.17 14.96
C PHE A 295 -8.52 8.18 14.52
N ILE A 296 -9.15 7.00 14.38
CA ILE A 296 -10.52 6.88 13.92
C ILE A 296 -11.50 7.56 14.90
N LEU A 297 -11.30 7.35 16.21
CA LEU A 297 -12.11 7.99 17.25
C LEU A 297 -11.93 9.51 17.22
N ALA A 298 -10.69 10.00 17.04
CA ALA A 298 -10.42 11.43 16.87
C ALA A 298 -11.14 11.99 15.63
N MET A 299 -11.14 11.27 14.51
CA MET A 299 -11.87 11.68 13.31
C MET A 299 -13.39 11.72 13.52
N ALA A 300 -13.96 10.76 14.24
CA ALA A 300 -15.40 10.77 14.56
C ALA A 300 -15.81 11.97 15.41
N LEU A 301 -14.88 12.54 16.18
CA LEU A 301 -15.09 13.73 17.04
C LEU A 301 -14.66 15.04 16.36
N THR A 302 -14.07 15.00 15.17
CA THR A 302 -13.56 16.17 14.46
C THR A 302 -14.72 17.08 14.04
N THR A 303 -14.63 18.36 14.44
CA THR A 303 -15.53 19.44 14.04
C THR A 303 -14.78 20.62 13.45
N GLU A 304 -13.49 20.74 13.71
CA GLU A 304 -12.64 21.85 13.31
C GLU A 304 -11.42 21.37 12.53
N PRO A 305 -10.90 22.16 11.55
CA PRO A 305 -9.75 21.76 10.73
C PRO A 305 -8.49 21.41 11.54
N TRP A 306 -8.22 22.08 12.66
CA TRP A 306 -7.03 21.79 13.48
C TRP A 306 -7.09 20.42 14.16
N MET A 307 -8.30 19.91 14.49
CA MET A 307 -8.49 18.56 15.05
C MET A 307 -8.09 17.50 14.03
N PHE A 308 -8.37 17.73 12.74
CA PHE A 308 -7.87 16.86 11.67
C PHE A 308 -6.35 16.79 11.65
N ILE A 309 -5.65 17.93 11.77
CA ILE A 309 -4.18 17.92 11.77
C ILE A 309 -3.64 17.11 12.97
N ALA A 310 -4.25 17.23 14.14
CA ALA A 310 -3.88 16.41 15.31
C ALA A 310 -4.11 14.92 15.06
N ALA A 311 -5.28 14.55 14.50
CA ALA A 311 -5.61 13.16 14.18
C ALA A 311 -4.68 12.56 13.10
N ILE A 312 -4.29 13.36 12.11
CA ILE A 312 -3.38 12.94 11.03
C ILE A 312 -1.98 12.60 11.55
N VAL A 313 -1.51 13.26 12.59
CA VAL A 313 -0.25 12.88 13.26
C VAL A 313 -0.39 11.51 13.91
N ILE A 314 -1.52 11.25 14.58
CA ILE A 314 -1.79 9.97 15.24
C ILE A 314 -1.78 8.80 14.24
N VAL A 315 -2.41 8.94 13.07
CA VAL A 315 -2.39 7.87 12.05
C VAL A 315 -0.98 7.65 11.49
N GLY A 316 -0.15 8.68 11.40
CA GLY A 316 1.26 8.56 11.01
C GLY A 316 2.04 7.64 11.96
N PHE A 317 1.82 7.76 13.28
CA PHE A 317 2.38 6.85 14.28
C PHE A 317 1.89 5.41 14.08
N GLY A 318 0.58 5.19 14.01
CA GLY A 318 0.01 3.85 13.82
C GLY A 318 0.49 3.19 12.52
N GLY A 319 0.53 3.96 11.43
CA GLY A 319 1.03 3.52 10.12
C GLY A 319 2.48 3.09 10.16
N ALA A 320 3.36 3.79 10.89
CA ALA A 320 4.77 3.42 11.00
C ALA A 320 4.97 2.02 11.60
N PHE A 321 4.22 1.66 12.62
CA PHE A 321 4.27 0.32 13.21
C PHE A 321 3.63 -0.74 12.31
N LEU A 322 2.48 -0.47 11.71
CA LEU A 322 1.72 -1.48 10.96
C LEU A 322 2.17 -1.64 9.51
N SER A 323 2.98 -0.72 8.96
CA SER A 323 3.58 -0.89 7.63
C SER A 323 4.62 -2.01 7.58
N THR A 324 5.24 -2.37 8.70
CA THR A 324 6.30 -3.38 8.77
C THR A 324 5.94 -4.61 9.58
N THR A 325 5.18 -4.46 10.67
CA THR A 325 4.91 -5.56 11.61
C THR A 325 4.18 -6.76 10.99
N PRO A 326 3.07 -6.61 10.22
CA PRO A 326 2.39 -7.77 9.65
C PRO A 326 3.27 -8.56 8.67
N SER A 327 4.03 -7.86 7.82
CA SER A 327 4.96 -8.49 6.88
C SER A 327 6.13 -9.17 7.59
N ALA A 328 6.62 -8.60 8.70
CA ALA A 328 7.66 -9.21 9.51
C ALA A 328 7.17 -10.51 10.17
N ILE A 329 5.93 -10.53 10.72
CA ILE A 329 5.31 -11.76 11.24
C ILE A 329 5.22 -12.85 10.16
N VAL A 330 4.82 -12.46 8.94
CA VAL A 330 4.79 -13.40 7.82
C VAL A 330 6.18 -13.90 7.47
N GLY A 331 7.18 -13.03 7.47
CA GLY A 331 8.59 -13.41 7.28
C GLY A 331 9.11 -14.37 8.36
N ASP A 332 8.79 -14.11 9.63
CA ASP A 332 9.18 -14.98 10.76
C ASP A 332 8.53 -16.37 10.68
N VAL A 333 7.33 -16.48 10.09
CA VAL A 333 6.60 -17.75 9.87
C VAL A 333 7.12 -18.49 8.64
N LEU A 334 7.60 -17.75 7.64
CA LEU A 334 8.11 -18.26 6.38
C LEU A 334 9.61 -18.55 6.51
N GLU A 335 10.01 -19.66 7.06
CA GLU A 335 11.41 -20.15 7.00
C GLU A 335 11.82 -20.45 5.55
N GLY A 336 11.76 -19.45 4.64
CA GLY A 336 12.16 -19.60 3.24
C GLY A 336 11.13 -19.14 2.19
N LYS A 337 10.79 -19.98 1.21
CA LYS A 337 9.97 -19.62 0.04
C LYS A 337 8.51 -20.02 0.20
N GLY A 338 7.60 -19.06 0.07
CA GLY A 338 6.16 -19.32 0.14
C GLY A 338 5.37 -18.29 -0.68
N GLY A 339 5.51 -18.28 -2.01
CA GLY A 339 4.84 -17.30 -2.87
C GLY A 339 3.32 -17.26 -2.66
N GLN A 340 2.65 -18.41 -2.49
CA GLN A 340 1.23 -18.48 -2.21
C GLN A 340 0.87 -17.87 -0.83
N VAL A 341 1.75 -18.04 0.16
CA VAL A 341 1.55 -17.49 1.52
C VAL A 341 1.69 -15.97 1.48
N ILE A 342 2.70 -15.45 0.77
CA ILE A 342 2.85 -14.01 0.53
C ILE A 342 1.67 -13.48 -0.29
N GLY A 343 1.22 -14.22 -1.29
CA GLY A 343 0.07 -13.87 -2.11
C GLY A 343 -1.21 -13.71 -1.28
N LEU A 344 -1.54 -14.67 -0.42
CA LEU A 344 -2.71 -14.57 0.46
C LEU A 344 -2.59 -13.42 1.47
N PHE A 345 -1.37 -13.15 1.97
CA PHE A 345 -1.13 -11.99 2.83
C PHE A 345 -1.42 -10.67 2.10
N GLN A 346 -0.96 -10.52 0.88
CA GLN A 346 -1.28 -9.35 0.04
C GLN A 346 -2.78 -9.24 -0.25
N MET A 347 -3.42 -10.37 -0.62
CA MET A 347 -4.86 -10.43 -0.85
C MET A 347 -5.67 -10.01 0.38
N SER A 348 -5.23 -10.31 1.60
CA SER A 348 -5.93 -9.88 2.81
C SER A 348 -5.94 -8.35 2.95
N GLY A 349 -4.83 -7.68 2.63
CA GLY A 349 -4.76 -6.23 2.58
C GLY A 349 -5.64 -5.65 1.45
N ASP A 350 -5.54 -6.21 0.24
CA ASP A 350 -6.38 -5.78 -0.89
C ASP A 350 -7.87 -5.93 -0.58
N ALA A 351 -8.28 -6.99 0.14
CA ALA A 351 -9.66 -7.17 0.61
C ALA A 351 -10.12 -6.04 1.54
N GLY A 352 -9.27 -5.63 2.50
CA GLY A 352 -9.56 -4.48 3.37
C GLY A 352 -9.73 -3.19 2.58
N ALA A 353 -8.82 -2.91 1.65
CA ALA A 353 -8.85 -1.74 0.78
C ALA A 353 -10.05 -1.74 -0.19
N MET A 354 -10.53 -2.92 -0.60
CA MET A 354 -11.67 -3.10 -1.49
C MET A 354 -13.02 -2.93 -0.78
N ILE A 355 -13.17 -3.58 0.39
CA ILE A 355 -14.46 -3.65 1.08
C ILE A 355 -14.77 -2.33 1.80
N ALA A 356 -13.76 -1.72 2.44
CA ALA A 356 -13.95 -0.53 3.26
C ALA A 356 -14.62 0.64 2.51
N PRO A 357 -14.20 1.06 1.30
CA PRO A 357 -14.80 2.19 0.62
C PRO A 357 -16.29 2.02 0.33
N VAL A 358 -16.70 0.80 -0.05
CA VAL A 358 -18.10 0.49 -0.38
C VAL A 358 -18.95 0.46 0.88
N VAL A 359 -18.51 -0.26 1.90
CA VAL A 359 -19.26 -0.40 3.17
C VAL A 359 -19.36 0.95 3.86
N LEU A 360 -18.25 1.68 3.98
CA LEU A 360 -18.23 2.98 4.65
C LEU A 360 -18.98 4.04 3.85
N GLY A 361 -18.95 3.98 2.51
CA GLY A 361 -19.73 4.83 1.64
C GLY A 361 -21.23 4.63 1.84
N ALA A 362 -21.68 3.37 1.88
CA ALA A 362 -23.10 3.05 2.14
C ALA A 362 -23.57 3.50 3.54
N ILE A 363 -22.70 3.36 4.55
CA ILE A 363 -23.00 3.87 5.91
C ILE A 363 -23.06 5.39 5.89
N ALA A 364 -22.15 6.06 5.18
CA ALA A 364 -22.12 7.52 5.10
C ALA A 364 -23.36 8.07 4.37
N ASP A 365 -23.82 7.41 3.31
CA ASP A 365 -25.03 7.79 2.58
C ASP A 365 -26.30 7.62 3.44
N GLY A 366 -26.40 6.57 4.25
CA GLY A 366 -27.59 6.29 5.07
C GLY A 366 -27.59 6.98 6.43
N TYR A 367 -26.45 7.15 7.06
CA TYR A 367 -26.33 7.56 8.47
C TYR A 367 -25.35 8.70 8.71
N GLY A 368 -24.63 9.15 7.68
CA GLY A 368 -23.58 10.18 7.77
C GLY A 368 -22.18 9.64 8.06
N PHE A 369 -21.20 10.53 8.02
CA PHE A 369 -19.77 10.16 8.13
C PHE A 369 -19.37 9.63 9.50
N ARG A 370 -19.89 10.18 10.59
CA ARG A 370 -19.52 9.78 11.95
C ARG A 370 -19.82 8.31 12.26
N PRO A 371 -21.00 7.76 11.95
CA PRO A 371 -21.28 6.33 12.05
C PRO A 371 -20.32 5.46 11.22
N ALA A 372 -19.87 5.91 10.04
CA ALA A 372 -18.89 5.19 9.23
C ALA A 372 -17.52 5.10 9.94
N PHE A 373 -17.07 6.20 10.58
CA PHE A 373 -15.87 6.15 11.43
C PHE A 373 -16.06 5.22 12.64
N LEU A 374 -17.19 5.29 13.34
CA LEU A 374 -17.45 4.42 14.49
C LEU A 374 -17.48 2.94 14.12
N ALA A 375 -18.04 2.57 12.96
CA ALA A 375 -17.98 1.20 12.44
C ALA A 375 -16.55 0.74 12.23
N SER A 376 -15.68 1.61 11.67
CA SER A 376 -14.25 1.33 11.52
C SER A 376 -13.54 1.24 12.88
N ALA A 377 -13.94 2.04 13.87
CA ALA A 377 -13.39 1.97 15.23
C ALA A 377 -13.69 0.63 15.90
N VAL A 378 -14.91 0.10 15.75
CA VAL A 378 -15.27 -1.24 16.27
C VAL A 378 -14.36 -2.30 15.67
N LEU A 379 -14.15 -2.30 14.34
CA LEU A 379 -13.24 -3.24 13.67
C LEU A 379 -11.82 -3.13 14.23
N MET A 380 -11.32 -1.92 14.44
CA MET A 380 -9.96 -1.72 14.96
C MET A 380 -9.82 -2.07 16.45
N ILE A 381 -10.85 -1.90 17.27
CA ILE A 381 -10.88 -2.40 18.66
C ILE A 381 -10.75 -3.93 18.67
N ILE A 382 -11.44 -4.62 17.76
CA ILE A 382 -11.27 -6.07 17.59
C ILE A 382 -9.82 -6.38 17.16
N ALA A 383 -9.23 -5.59 16.26
CA ALA A 383 -7.83 -5.77 15.84
C ALA A 383 -6.85 -5.58 17.01
N VAL A 384 -7.07 -4.61 17.91
CA VAL A 384 -6.30 -4.47 19.15
C VAL A 384 -6.43 -5.74 20.01
N ALA A 385 -7.65 -6.22 20.26
CA ALA A 385 -7.90 -7.42 21.07
C ALA A 385 -7.28 -8.68 20.45
N VAL A 386 -7.28 -8.81 19.13
CA VAL A 386 -6.62 -9.91 18.42
C VAL A 386 -5.09 -9.78 18.50
N SER A 387 -4.56 -8.57 18.39
CA SER A 387 -3.11 -8.30 18.48
C SER A 387 -2.54 -8.66 19.86
N THR A 388 -3.31 -8.50 20.95
CA THR A 388 -2.88 -8.93 22.29
C THR A 388 -2.72 -10.45 22.42
N LYS A 389 -3.37 -11.24 21.55
CA LYS A 389 -3.30 -12.71 21.51
C LYS A 389 -2.22 -13.22 20.55
N LEU A 390 -1.43 -12.35 19.91
CA LEU A 390 -0.34 -12.72 19.03
C LEU A 390 0.77 -13.41 19.84
N PRO A 391 1.15 -14.66 19.54
CA PRO A 391 2.34 -15.27 20.08
C PRO A 391 3.57 -14.49 19.61
N GLU A 392 4.61 -14.38 20.43
CA GLU A 392 5.87 -13.79 19.99
C GLU A 392 6.55 -14.73 18.98
N THR A 393 6.86 -14.22 17.78
CA THR A 393 7.41 -15.04 16.68
C THR A 393 8.93 -15.01 16.64
N ARG A 394 9.57 -14.05 17.32
CA ARG A 394 11.03 -13.84 17.29
C ARG A 394 11.82 -14.86 18.09
N SER A 395 11.25 -15.47 19.10
CA SER A 395 11.99 -16.36 20.03
C SER A 395 12.47 -17.68 19.44
N SER A 396 12.05 -18.06 18.22
CA SER A 396 12.47 -19.30 17.56
C SER A 396 13.91 -19.26 17.03
N HIS A 397 14.47 -18.06 16.72
CA HIS A 397 15.84 -17.94 16.20
C HIS A 397 16.94 -17.78 17.28
N LEU A 398 16.60 -17.40 18.51
CA LEU A 398 17.55 -17.23 19.61
C LEU A 398 17.80 -18.53 20.42
N GLY A 399 17.00 -19.57 20.20
CA GLY A 399 17.11 -20.86 20.86
C GLY A 399 18.08 -21.86 20.22
N GLN A 400 18.60 -21.58 19.02
CA GLN A 400 19.53 -22.47 18.30
C GLN A 400 21.00 -22.06 18.40
N SER A 401 21.33 -21.02 19.18
CA SER A 401 22.73 -20.60 19.42
C SER A 401 23.11 -20.72 20.88
N ARG A 402 22.71 -21.82 21.54
CA ARG A 402 23.29 -22.26 22.82
C ARG A 402 23.61 -23.76 22.79
#